data_0929906809ad8f1f6b360d9b2080e759
#
_entry.id   0929906809ad8f1f6b360d9b2080e759
#
_cell.length_a   1.000
_cell.length_b   1.000
_cell.length_c   1.000
_cell.angle_alpha   90.00
_cell.angle_beta   90.00
_cell.angle_gamma   90.00
#
_symmetry.space_group_name_H-M   'P 1'
#
loop_
_entity.id
_entity.type
_entity.pdbx_description
1 polymer ?
#
loop_
_entity_poly.entity_id
_entity_poly.type
_entity_poly.pdbx_seq_one_letter_code
_entity_poly.pdbx_strand_id
1 'polypeptide(L)'
;MKIAIAGSGALGSGFGAMLYRQGNDVTLIDGWEPQATAVKHEGLHIDINGEDYHLNIPMYQDTKIPSDLQFDIVFLFTKAMQLESMLTHIQPHIHDTTIMVCTMNGLKHEERIVNYVDKSRIVRGVTTWTAGLESPGHTHLMGSGPVEIGSLVPEGQNNVEVIYNLLEQAKLNPHKSEDLQQSIWKKICVNGTANALCTILECRLSTLNESEYARKLVYDITKEIVEVATVDGVHLNADEVYHYLVDLNDKVGPHFPSMYQDLINNNRRTEIDYINGAVARLGSEHHIDAPINQFVA
;
A
#
# COMPACT_ATOMS: atom_id res chain seq x y z
N MET A 1 -0.75 -22.98 -6.21
CA MET A 1 -1.70 -21.87 -6.03
C MET A 1 -1.44 -20.87 -7.14
N LYS A 2 -2.50 -20.38 -7.78
CA LYS A 2 -2.41 -19.32 -8.79
C LYS A 2 -2.57 -17.96 -8.10
N ILE A 3 -1.61 -17.09 -8.30
CA ILE A 3 -1.51 -15.80 -7.61
C ILE A 3 -1.66 -14.69 -8.63
N ALA A 4 -2.62 -13.77 -8.39
CA ALA A 4 -2.70 -12.52 -9.13
C ALA A 4 -2.06 -11.38 -8.36
N ILE A 5 -1.33 -10.52 -9.06
CA ILE A 5 -0.88 -9.22 -8.58
C ILE A 5 -1.73 -8.17 -9.29
N ALA A 6 -2.76 -7.69 -8.64
CA ALA A 6 -3.69 -6.69 -9.18
C ALA A 6 -3.19 -5.28 -8.84
N GLY A 7 -2.68 -4.59 -9.86
CA GLY A 7 -1.93 -3.35 -9.76
C GLY A 7 -0.43 -3.61 -9.81
N SER A 8 0.07 -4.00 -10.97
CA SER A 8 1.49 -4.32 -11.21
C SER A 8 2.30 -3.08 -11.57
N GLY A 9 2.09 -1.98 -10.85
CA GLY A 9 2.99 -0.83 -10.80
C GLY A 9 4.30 -1.20 -10.09
N ALA A 10 4.99 -0.21 -9.49
CA ALA A 10 6.29 -0.44 -8.87
C ALA A 10 6.26 -1.53 -7.78
N LEU A 11 5.45 -1.35 -6.72
CA LEU A 11 5.44 -2.27 -5.58
C LEU A 11 4.83 -3.63 -5.95
N GLY A 12 3.75 -3.64 -6.74
CA GLY A 12 3.13 -4.89 -7.22
C GLY A 12 4.06 -5.70 -8.09
N SER A 13 4.80 -5.09 -9.03
CA SER A 13 5.84 -5.76 -9.81
C SER A 13 6.93 -6.35 -8.92
N GLY A 14 7.36 -5.61 -7.90
CA GLY A 14 8.35 -6.07 -6.93
C GLY A 14 7.90 -7.33 -6.18
N PHE A 15 6.71 -7.29 -5.59
CA PHE A 15 6.16 -8.45 -4.88
C PHE A 15 5.91 -9.63 -5.82
N GLY A 16 5.37 -9.36 -7.02
CA GLY A 16 5.18 -10.38 -8.05
C GLY A 16 6.48 -11.06 -8.45
N ALA A 17 7.55 -10.29 -8.64
CA ALA A 17 8.88 -10.82 -8.95
C ALA A 17 9.43 -11.70 -7.83
N MET A 18 9.34 -11.25 -6.57
CA MET A 18 9.81 -12.01 -5.40
C MET A 18 9.07 -13.35 -5.28
N LEU A 19 7.75 -13.34 -5.45
CA LEU A 19 6.92 -14.55 -5.44
C LEU A 19 7.24 -15.47 -6.62
N TYR A 20 7.36 -14.93 -7.84
CA TYR A 20 7.65 -15.70 -9.05
C TYR A 20 9.01 -16.40 -8.99
N ARG A 21 10.04 -15.73 -8.47
CA ARG A 21 11.39 -16.29 -8.30
C ARG A 21 11.45 -17.48 -7.35
N GLN A 22 10.46 -17.67 -6.51
CA GLN A 22 10.31 -18.86 -5.64
C GLN A 22 9.49 -19.98 -6.30
N GLY A 23 9.19 -19.87 -7.60
CA GLY A 23 8.49 -20.91 -8.36
C GLY A 23 6.97 -20.88 -8.20
N ASN A 24 6.41 -19.78 -7.69
CA ASN A 24 4.96 -19.63 -7.63
C ASN A 24 4.37 -19.29 -9.02
N ASP A 25 3.13 -19.74 -9.27
CA ASP A 25 2.35 -19.42 -10.46
C ASP A 25 1.75 -18.02 -10.33
N VAL A 26 2.50 -17.01 -10.77
CA VAL A 26 2.18 -15.59 -10.63
C VAL A 26 1.72 -15.01 -11.95
N THR A 27 0.64 -14.24 -11.91
CA THR A 27 0.13 -13.43 -13.02
C THR A 27 0.10 -11.96 -12.60
N LEU A 28 0.72 -11.09 -13.38
CA LEU A 28 0.65 -9.65 -13.20
C LEU A 28 -0.58 -9.09 -13.92
N ILE A 29 -1.27 -8.13 -13.29
CA ILE A 29 -2.46 -7.46 -13.86
C ILE A 29 -2.33 -5.97 -13.60
N ASP A 30 -2.52 -5.15 -14.63
CA ASP A 30 -2.51 -3.69 -14.48
C ASP A 30 -3.49 -3.03 -15.46
N GLY A 31 -4.14 -1.94 -15.02
CA GLY A 31 -4.99 -1.14 -15.90
C GLY A 31 -4.21 -0.22 -16.85
N TRP A 32 -2.92 0.04 -16.56
CA TRP A 32 -2.09 0.89 -17.38
C TRP A 32 -1.50 0.12 -18.56
N GLU A 33 -2.06 0.36 -19.78
CA GLU A 33 -1.70 -0.37 -20.99
C GLU A 33 -0.20 -0.36 -21.31
N PRO A 34 0.55 0.76 -21.17
CA PRO A 34 1.99 0.74 -21.44
C PRO A 34 2.75 -0.27 -20.55
N GLN A 35 2.41 -0.38 -19.27
CA GLN A 35 3.00 -1.37 -18.36
C GLN A 35 2.68 -2.79 -18.80
N ALA A 36 1.40 -3.06 -19.06
CA ALA A 36 0.96 -4.39 -19.49
C ALA A 36 1.61 -4.81 -20.81
N THR A 37 1.75 -3.88 -21.74
CA THR A 37 2.36 -4.12 -23.07
C THR A 37 3.85 -4.39 -22.94
N ALA A 38 4.59 -3.54 -22.22
CA ALA A 38 6.03 -3.69 -22.03
C ALA A 38 6.38 -5.04 -21.40
N VAL A 39 5.78 -5.34 -20.25
CA VAL A 39 6.05 -6.61 -19.54
C VAL A 39 5.67 -7.83 -20.37
N LYS A 40 4.55 -7.77 -21.12
CA LYS A 40 4.12 -8.89 -21.98
C LYS A 40 5.09 -9.17 -23.12
N HIS A 41 5.71 -8.14 -23.74
CA HIS A 41 6.55 -8.29 -24.92
C HIS A 41 8.03 -8.44 -24.57
N GLU A 42 8.49 -7.76 -23.54
CA GLU A 42 9.90 -7.64 -23.19
C GLU A 42 10.25 -8.33 -21.86
N GLY A 43 9.23 -8.81 -21.10
CA GLY A 43 9.42 -9.29 -19.74
C GLY A 43 9.49 -8.14 -18.71
N LEU A 44 9.57 -8.51 -17.44
CA LEU A 44 9.78 -7.58 -16.34
C LEU A 44 11.27 -7.43 -16.06
N HIS A 45 11.81 -6.24 -16.24
CA HIS A 45 13.14 -5.86 -15.79
C HIS A 45 13.03 -5.26 -14.37
N ILE A 46 13.74 -5.84 -13.41
CA ILE A 46 13.66 -5.39 -12.03
C ILE A 46 15.01 -5.47 -11.31
N ASP A 47 15.41 -4.34 -10.71
CA ASP A 47 16.45 -4.33 -9.68
C ASP A 47 15.82 -4.64 -8.31
N ILE A 48 16.36 -5.62 -7.61
CA ILE A 48 15.97 -5.97 -6.24
C ILE A 48 17.19 -5.79 -5.33
N ASN A 49 17.22 -4.72 -4.57
CA ASN A 49 18.31 -4.39 -3.66
C ASN A 49 19.70 -4.40 -4.32
N GLY A 50 19.81 -3.90 -5.56
CA GLY A 50 21.05 -3.84 -6.33
C GLY A 50 21.36 -5.09 -7.15
N GLU A 51 20.44 -6.04 -7.21
CA GLU A 51 20.55 -7.22 -8.08
C GLU A 51 19.54 -7.14 -9.22
N ASP A 52 20.02 -7.14 -10.47
CA ASP A 52 19.20 -7.07 -11.67
C ASP A 52 18.61 -8.42 -12.08
N TYR A 53 17.33 -8.42 -12.41
CA TYR A 53 16.61 -9.59 -12.91
C TYR A 53 15.78 -9.25 -14.15
N HIS A 54 15.70 -10.24 -15.06
CA HIS A 54 14.79 -10.22 -16.20
C HIS A 54 13.87 -11.43 -16.11
N LEU A 55 12.57 -11.20 -15.89
CA LEU A 55 11.60 -12.23 -15.56
C LEU A 55 10.44 -12.26 -16.57
N ASN A 56 10.14 -13.45 -17.10
CA ASN A 56 9.02 -13.66 -18.01
C ASN A 56 7.76 -14.05 -17.22
N ILE A 57 7.19 -13.11 -16.49
CA ILE A 57 5.96 -13.31 -15.72
C ILE A 57 4.77 -13.02 -16.64
N PRO A 58 3.74 -13.91 -16.71
CA PRO A 58 2.51 -13.61 -17.43
C PRO A 58 1.89 -12.28 -17.00
N MET A 59 1.52 -11.44 -17.98
CA MET A 59 0.98 -10.10 -17.74
C MET A 59 -0.25 -9.85 -18.60
N TYR A 60 -1.31 -9.31 -17.99
CA TYR A 60 -2.54 -8.92 -18.65
C TYR A 60 -2.97 -7.50 -18.26
N GLN A 61 -3.55 -6.80 -19.24
CA GLN A 61 -4.36 -5.63 -18.92
C GLN A 61 -5.62 -6.10 -18.16
N ASP A 62 -6.07 -5.35 -17.17
CA ASP A 62 -7.17 -5.74 -16.28
C ASP A 62 -8.48 -6.07 -16.99
N THR A 63 -8.74 -5.44 -18.15
CA THR A 63 -9.88 -5.71 -19.03
C THR A 63 -9.68 -6.85 -20.01
N LYS A 64 -8.49 -7.47 -20.05
CA LYS A 64 -8.09 -8.50 -21.03
C LYS A 64 -7.58 -9.79 -20.37
N ILE A 65 -8.00 -10.08 -19.14
CA ILE A 65 -7.67 -11.33 -18.45
C ILE A 65 -8.41 -12.48 -19.14
N PRO A 66 -7.74 -13.62 -19.48
CA PRO A 66 -8.39 -14.78 -20.06
C PRO A 66 -9.52 -15.31 -19.17
N SER A 67 -10.69 -15.57 -19.74
CA SER A 67 -11.91 -15.94 -18.98
C SER A 67 -11.81 -17.26 -18.23
N ASP A 68 -10.91 -18.16 -18.62
CA ASP A 68 -10.64 -19.45 -17.99
C ASP A 68 -9.62 -19.36 -16.83
N LEU A 69 -9.04 -18.18 -16.61
CA LEU A 69 -8.06 -17.97 -15.56
C LEU A 69 -8.77 -17.68 -14.23
N GLN A 70 -8.45 -18.47 -13.19
CA GLN A 70 -8.97 -18.32 -11.84
C GLN A 70 -7.80 -18.22 -10.87
N PHE A 71 -7.96 -17.42 -9.80
CA PHE A 71 -6.92 -17.13 -8.82
C PHE A 71 -7.27 -17.61 -7.42
N ASP A 72 -6.33 -18.28 -6.79
CA ASP A 72 -6.43 -18.69 -5.38
C ASP A 72 -6.13 -17.52 -4.43
N ILE A 73 -5.20 -16.63 -4.84
CA ILE A 73 -4.76 -15.48 -4.06
C ILE A 73 -4.68 -14.27 -4.98
N VAL A 74 -5.20 -13.14 -4.52
CA VAL A 74 -5.10 -11.84 -5.20
C VAL A 74 -4.44 -10.83 -4.27
N PHE A 75 -3.26 -10.34 -4.65
CA PHE A 75 -2.63 -9.19 -4.01
C PHE A 75 -3.10 -7.90 -4.67
N LEU A 76 -3.59 -6.96 -3.87
CA LEU A 76 -4.09 -5.66 -4.32
C LEU A 76 -3.02 -4.59 -4.07
N PHE A 77 -2.49 -4.03 -5.16
CA PHE A 77 -1.47 -2.97 -5.18
C PHE A 77 -1.85 -1.80 -6.08
N THR A 78 -3.11 -1.70 -6.47
CA THR A 78 -3.61 -0.55 -7.23
C THR A 78 -3.49 0.73 -6.42
N LYS A 79 -3.52 1.88 -7.08
CA LYS A 79 -3.84 3.13 -6.39
C LYS A 79 -5.26 3.07 -5.84
N ALA A 80 -5.48 3.69 -4.68
CA ALA A 80 -6.75 3.60 -3.95
C ALA A 80 -7.98 4.01 -4.77
N MET A 81 -7.83 5.00 -5.68
CA MET A 81 -8.90 5.44 -6.59
C MET A 81 -9.24 4.41 -7.69
N GLN A 82 -8.35 3.46 -7.96
CA GLN A 82 -8.55 2.44 -9.00
C GLN A 82 -9.06 1.10 -8.41
N LEU A 83 -9.15 0.98 -7.08
CA LEU A 83 -9.48 -0.29 -6.42
C LEU A 83 -10.82 -0.84 -6.88
N GLU A 84 -11.86 -0.02 -6.96
CA GLU A 84 -13.22 -0.47 -7.35
C GLU A 84 -13.26 -1.01 -8.79
N SER A 85 -12.62 -0.30 -9.71
CA SER A 85 -12.51 -0.75 -11.10
C SER A 85 -11.74 -2.08 -11.20
N MET A 86 -10.63 -2.20 -10.50
CA MET A 86 -9.84 -3.44 -10.48
C MET A 86 -10.63 -4.61 -9.87
N LEU A 87 -11.33 -4.40 -8.76
CA LEU A 87 -12.17 -5.43 -8.14
C LEU A 87 -13.27 -5.90 -9.08
N THR A 88 -13.90 -4.98 -9.82
CA THR A 88 -14.91 -5.31 -10.82
C THR A 88 -14.32 -6.18 -11.94
N HIS A 89 -13.14 -5.82 -12.46
CA HIS A 89 -12.51 -6.58 -13.55
C HIS A 89 -11.99 -7.96 -13.10
N ILE A 90 -11.54 -8.07 -11.85
CA ILE A 90 -11.03 -9.36 -11.34
C ILE A 90 -12.13 -10.27 -10.78
N GLN A 91 -13.33 -9.75 -10.53
CA GLN A 91 -14.44 -10.52 -9.97
C GLN A 91 -14.76 -11.83 -10.73
N PRO A 92 -14.76 -11.89 -12.09
CA PRO A 92 -14.98 -13.13 -12.82
C PRO A 92 -13.88 -14.19 -12.63
N HIS A 93 -12.75 -13.80 -12.06
CA HIS A 93 -11.52 -14.59 -11.92
C HIS A 93 -11.25 -15.05 -10.48
N ILE A 94 -12.21 -14.83 -9.58
CA ILE A 94 -12.13 -15.29 -8.18
C ILE A 94 -13.21 -16.33 -7.91
N HIS A 95 -12.97 -17.16 -6.91
CA HIS A 95 -13.88 -18.22 -6.46
C HIS A 95 -14.10 -18.17 -4.93
N ASP A 96 -14.94 -19.07 -4.42
CA ASP A 96 -15.39 -19.05 -3.02
C ASP A 96 -14.30 -19.23 -1.97
N THR A 97 -13.08 -19.58 -2.37
CA THR A 97 -11.94 -19.74 -1.47
C THR A 97 -10.79 -18.79 -1.77
N THR A 98 -10.95 -17.86 -2.71
CA THR A 98 -9.91 -16.86 -3.06
C THR A 98 -9.60 -15.95 -1.87
N ILE A 99 -8.33 -15.79 -1.54
CA ILE A 99 -7.83 -14.86 -0.51
C ILE A 99 -7.47 -13.53 -1.17
N MET A 100 -8.01 -12.43 -0.64
CA MET A 100 -7.62 -11.06 -1.03
C MET A 100 -6.61 -10.50 -0.05
N VAL A 101 -5.44 -10.12 -0.53
CA VAL A 101 -4.38 -9.51 0.29
C VAL A 101 -4.28 -8.02 -0.06
N CYS A 102 -4.49 -7.14 0.91
CA CYS A 102 -4.48 -5.70 0.70
C CYS A 102 -3.50 -5.02 1.64
N THR A 103 -2.35 -4.57 1.12
CA THR A 103 -1.34 -3.77 1.83
C THR A 103 -1.28 -2.32 1.31
N MET A 104 -2.33 -1.89 0.62
CA MET A 104 -2.44 -0.54 0.07
C MET A 104 -2.44 0.53 1.16
N ASN A 105 -1.89 1.71 0.81
CA ASN A 105 -1.93 2.87 1.68
C ASN A 105 -3.36 3.41 1.81
N GLY A 106 -3.68 3.97 2.97
CA GLY A 106 -4.98 4.58 3.22
C GLY A 106 -5.90 3.71 4.08
N LEU A 107 -7.05 4.30 4.43
CA LEU A 107 -8.05 3.72 5.31
C LEU A 107 -9.21 3.09 4.53
N LYS A 108 -9.93 2.17 5.20
CA LYS A 108 -11.26 1.66 4.79
C LYS A 108 -11.29 0.96 3.41
N HIS A 109 -10.17 0.38 2.95
CA HIS A 109 -10.18 -0.41 1.70
C HIS A 109 -10.99 -1.68 1.83
N GLU A 110 -10.96 -2.30 3.01
CA GLU A 110 -11.75 -3.51 3.33
C GLU A 110 -13.25 -3.32 3.13
N GLU A 111 -13.79 -2.12 3.36
CA GLU A 111 -15.22 -1.81 3.16
C GLU A 111 -15.65 -1.94 1.69
N ARG A 112 -14.72 -1.79 0.75
CA ARG A 112 -14.95 -2.03 -0.68
C ARG A 112 -14.72 -3.49 -1.04
N ILE A 113 -13.69 -4.13 -0.48
CA ILE A 113 -13.32 -5.51 -0.80
C ILE A 113 -14.38 -6.50 -0.30
N VAL A 114 -15.09 -6.23 0.81
CA VAL A 114 -16.15 -7.11 1.35
C VAL A 114 -17.35 -7.27 0.41
N ASN A 115 -17.52 -6.41 -0.59
CA ASN A 115 -18.54 -6.57 -1.62
C ASN A 115 -18.22 -7.72 -2.60
N TYR A 116 -16.99 -8.23 -2.60
CA TYR A 116 -16.49 -9.24 -3.54
C TYR A 116 -16.12 -10.54 -2.85
N VAL A 117 -15.66 -10.49 -1.60
CA VAL A 117 -15.27 -11.67 -0.82
C VAL A 117 -15.70 -11.51 0.65
N ASP A 118 -15.92 -12.62 1.34
CA ASP A 118 -16.19 -12.61 2.78
C ASP A 118 -15.01 -12.03 3.58
N LYS A 119 -15.31 -11.35 4.70
CA LYS A 119 -14.30 -10.74 5.58
C LYS A 119 -13.20 -11.70 6.02
N SER A 120 -13.53 -12.96 6.25
CA SER A 120 -12.57 -13.99 6.66
C SER A 120 -11.51 -14.28 5.60
N ARG A 121 -11.77 -13.92 4.34
CA ARG A 121 -10.85 -14.09 3.20
C ARG A 121 -10.04 -12.84 2.88
N ILE A 122 -10.16 -11.78 3.69
CA ILE A 122 -9.40 -10.56 3.54
C ILE A 122 -8.22 -10.58 4.51
N VAL A 123 -7.00 -10.56 3.99
CA VAL A 123 -5.78 -10.33 4.75
C VAL A 123 -5.37 -8.87 4.51
N ARG A 124 -5.47 -8.06 5.55
CA ARG A 124 -5.02 -6.66 5.54
C ARG A 124 -3.60 -6.57 6.05
N GLY A 125 -2.90 -5.52 5.66
CA GLY A 125 -1.58 -5.28 6.18
C GLY A 125 -1.00 -3.94 5.77
N VAL A 126 0.23 -3.73 6.22
CA VAL A 126 1.07 -2.58 5.87
C VAL A 126 2.46 -3.06 5.50
N THR A 127 3.17 -2.31 4.67
CA THR A 127 4.56 -2.62 4.33
C THR A 127 5.41 -1.36 4.31
N THR A 128 6.68 -1.52 4.64
CA THR A 128 7.71 -0.48 4.57
C THR A 128 8.66 -0.69 3.40
N TRP A 129 8.43 -1.67 2.54
CA TRP A 129 9.14 -1.82 1.28
C TRP A 129 8.90 -0.61 0.39
N THR A 130 9.95 -0.17 -0.30
CA THR A 130 9.90 0.94 -1.26
C THR A 130 10.13 0.41 -2.67
N ALA A 131 9.47 1.00 -3.63
CA ALA A 131 9.61 0.62 -5.03
C ALA A 131 9.43 1.85 -5.93
N GLY A 132 10.11 1.85 -7.07
CA GLY A 132 9.95 2.87 -8.10
C GLY A 132 9.76 2.22 -9.46
N LEU A 133 8.96 2.87 -10.30
CA LEU A 133 8.78 2.52 -11.71
C LEU A 133 9.55 3.54 -12.55
N GLU A 134 10.63 3.11 -13.16
CA GLU A 134 11.50 3.97 -13.99
C GLU A 134 10.88 4.21 -15.36
N SER A 135 10.34 3.16 -15.94
CA SER A 135 9.60 3.17 -17.20
C SER A 135 8.69 1.93 -17.26
N PRO A 136 7.76 1.83 -18.22
CA PRO A 136 6.99 0.62 -18.41
C PRO A 136 7.89 -0.62 -18.51
N GLY A 137 7.62 -1.64 -17.71
CA GLY A 137 8.39 -2.87 -17.65
C GLY A 137 9.72 -2.79 -16.87
N HIS A 138 10.14 -1.60 -16.41
CA HIS A 138 11.37 -1.40 -15.65
C HIS A 138 11.07 -0.85 -14.26
N THR A 139 11.44 -1.60 -13.23
CA THR A 139 11.13 -1.25 -11.85
C THR A 139 12.30 -1.56 -10.93
N HIS A 140 12.29 -0.95 -9.76
CA HIS A 140 13.18 -1.31 -8.66
C HIS A 140 12.41 -1.54 -7.38
N LEU A 141 12.87 -2.50 -6.58
CA LEU A 141 12.36 -2.84 -5.26
C LEU A 141 13.48 -2.72 -4.25
N MET A 142 13.31 -1.87 -3.26
CA MET A 142 14.33 -1.64 -2.23
C MET A 142 13.77 -1.86 -0.83
N GLY A 143 14.63 -2.37 0.04
CA GLY A 143 14.35 -2.55 1.44
C GLY A 143 14.38 -4.00 1.89
N SER A 144 14.10 -4.18 3.15
CA SER A 144 13.95 -5.47 3.84
C SER A 144 12.98 -5.31 5.01
N GLY A 145 12.23 -4.21 4.98
CA GLY A 145 11.28 -3.87 6.04
C GLY A 145 10.14 -4.88 6.14
N PRO A 146 9.40 -4.87 7.26
CA PRO A 146 8.32 -5.82 7.47
C PRO A 146 7.17 -5.63 6.47
N VAL A 147 6.54 -6.77 6.14
CA VAL A 147 5.18 -6.83 5.63
C VAL A 147 4.31 -7.32 6.77
N GLU A 148 3.70 -6.41 7.48
CA GLU A 148 2.87 -6.73 8.62
C GLU A 148 1.46 -7.04 8.14
N ILE A 149 0.92 -8.22 8.50
CA ILE A 149 -0.37 -8.73 8.02
C ILE A 149 -1.23 -9.24 9.16
N GLY A 150 -2.55 -9.17 8.97
CA GLY A 150 -3.53 -9.69 9.92
C GLY A 150 -4.90 -9.90 9.27
N SER A 151 -5.77 -10.57 9.99
CA SER A 151 -7.17 -10.76 9.60
C SER A 151 -8.08 -9.70 10.21
N LEU A 152 -9.18 -9.40 9.53
CA LEU A 152 -10.22 -8.51 10.03
C LEU A 152 -11.15 -9.20 11.05
N VAL A 153 -11.17 -10.52 11.05
CA VAL A 153 -12.04 -11.37 11.90
C VAL A 153 -11.29 -12.64 12.32
N PRO A 154 -11.62 -13.24 13.46
CA PRO A 154 -10.93 -14.43 13.96
C PRO A 154 -10.94 -15.62 12.98
N GLU A 155 -12.03 -15.77 12.20
CA GLU A 155 -12.20 -16.85 11.23
C GLU A 155 -11.20 -16.78 10.06
N GLY A 156 -10.61 -15.61 9.82
CA GLY A 156 -9.61 -15.40 8.76
C GLY A 156 -8.17 -15.77 9.16
N GLN A 157 -7.91 -16.19 10.38
CA GLN A 157 -6.54 -16.44 10.87
C GLN A 157 -5.80 -17.50 10.06
N ASN A 158 -6.50 -18.54 9.58
CA ASN A 158 -5.88 -19.56 8.71
C ASN A 158 -5.39 -18.95 7.38
N ASN A 159 -6.09 -17.97 6.83
CA ASN A 159 -5.68 -17.28 5.62
C ASN A 159 -4.44 -16.40 5.86
N VAL A 160 -4.32 -15.81 7.05
CA VAL A 160 -3.08 -15.09 7.46
C VAL A 160 -1.88 -16.05 7.49
N GLU A 161 -2.05 -17.29 8.01
CA GLU A 161 -1.00 -18.31 8.01
C GLU A 161 -0.55 -18.68 6.58
N VAL A 162 -1.50 -18.87 5.65
CA VAL A 162 -1.19 -19.15 4.25
C VAL A 162 -0.37 -18.02 3.64
N ILE A 163 -0.80 -16.78 3.81
CA ILE A 163 -0.10 -15.61 3.26
C ILE A 163 1.24 -15.39 3.94
N TYR A 164 1.33 -15.57 5.27
CA TYR A 164 2.59 -15.48 6.00
C TYR A 164 3.63 -16.44 5.41
N ASN A 165 3.29 -17.71 5.28
CA ASN A 165 4.21 -18.72 4.74
C ASN A 165 4.64 -18.43 3.29
N LEU A 166 3.71 -17.91 2.47
CA LEU A 166 3.99 -17.51 1.10
C LEU A 166 4.99 -16.36 1.02
N LEU A 167 4.78 -15.31 1.83
CA LEU A 167 5.66 -14.15 1.90
C LEU A 167 7.04 -14.48 2.51
N GLU A 168 7.06 -15.38 3.50
CA GLU A 168 8.32 -15.86 4.12
C GLU A 168 9.19 -16.59 3.10
N GLN A 169 8.61 -17.53 2.35
CA GLN A 169 9.30 -18.22 1.26
C GLN A 169 9.81 -17.22 0.20
N ALA A 170 9.04 -16.19 -0.08
CA ALA A 170 9.43 -15.11 -1.00
C ALA A 170 10.45 -14.12 -0.40
N LYS A 171 10.90 -14.29 0.84
CA LYS A 171 11.84 -13.39 1.54
C LYS A 171 11.34 -11.94 1.63
N LEU A 172 10.05 -11.78 1.79
CA LEU A 172 9.38 -10.48 1.92
C LEU A 172 9.24 -10.01 3.37
N ASN A 173 9.87 -10.71 4.32
CA ASN A 173 9.91 -10.39 5.75
C ASN A 173 8.51 -10.20 6.37
N PRO A 174 7.62 -11.20 6.33
CA PRO A 174 6.28 -11.08 6.89
C PRO A 174 6.29 -11.10 8.42
N HIS A 175 5.39 -10.34 9.00
CA HIS A 175 5.09 -10.34 10.42
C HIS A 175 3.58 -10.45 10.61
N LYS A 176 3.15 -11.27 11.57
CA LYS A 176 1.75 -11.30 11.98
C LYS A 176 1.50 -10.17 12.94
N SER A 177 0.56 -9.31 12.62
CA SER A 177 0.23 -8.18 13.48
C SER A 177 -0.50 -8.65 14.74
N GLU A 178 -0.05 -8.14 15.88
CA GLU A 178 -0.78 -8.32 17.15
C GLU A 178 -1.98 -7.37 17.23
N ASP A 179 -1.87 -6.19 16.61
CA ASP A 179 -2.93 -5.20 16.48
C ASP A 179 -2.87 -4.54 15.09
N LEU A 180 -3.59 -5.12 14.15
CA LEU A 180 -3.62 -4.68 12.75
C LEU A 180 -4.12 -3.24 12.61
N GLN A 181 -5.14 -2.85 13.37
CA GLN A 181 -5.68 -1.49 13.30
C GLN A 181 -4.64 -0.47 13.77
N GLN A 182 -3.93 -0.78 14.86
CA GLN A 182 -2.85 0.09 15.34
C GLN A 182 -1.75 0.26 14.28
N SER A 183 -1.36 -0.82 13.59
CA SER A 183 -0.34 -0.77 12.52
C SER A 183 -0.78 0.08 11.35
N ILE A 184 -2.05 -0.03 10.94
CA ILE A 184 -2.64 0.78 9.87
C ILE A 184 -2.63 2.27 10.29
N TRP A 185 -3.13 2.60 11.48
CA TRP A 185 -3.20 3.98 11.94
C TRP A 185 -1.82 4.61 12.17
N LYS A 186 -0.83 3.86 12.68
CA LYS A 186 0.56 4.33 12.72
C LYS A 186 1.09 4.69 11.34
N LYS A 187 0.78 3.87 10.32
CA LYS A 187 1.16 4.19 8.94
C LYS A 187 0.42 5.41 8.39
N ILE A 188 -0.83 5.62 8.77
CA ILE A 188 -1.57 6.86 8.45
C ILE A 188 -0.91 8.08 9.06
N CYS A 189 -0.41 8.01 10.29
CA CYS A 189 0.36 9.11 10.89
C CYS A 189 1.61 9.45 10.04
N VAL A 190 2.36 8.45 9.60
CA VAL A 190 3.54 8.65 8.73
C VAL A 190 3.13 9.29 7.40
N ASN A 191 2.15 8.72 6.72
CA ASN A 191 1.76 9.17 5.38
C ASN A 191 1.00 10.51 5.43
N GLY A 192 0.12 10.71 6.40
CA GLY A 192 -0.69 11.91 6.53
C GLY A 192 0.12 13.15 6.92
N THR A 193 1.26 12.97 7.58
CA THR A 193 2.19 14.07 7.88
C THR A 193 3.23 14.25 6.78
N ALA A 194 4.12 13.29 6.63
CA ALA A 194 5.29 13.42 5.77
C ALA A 194 4.91 13.53 4.28
N ASN A 195 3.99 12.67 3.78
CA ASN A 195 3.62 12.70 2.36
C ASN A 195 2.94 14.02 1.99
N ALA A 196 1.93 14.44 2.76
CA ALA A 196 1.17 15.65 2.48
C ALA A 196 2.07 16.89 2.54
N LEU A 197 2.79 17.09 3.66
CA LEU A 197 3.60 18.29 3.86
C LEU A 197 4.77 18.38 2.88
N CYS A 198 5.52 17.29 2.64
CA CYS A 198 6.60 17.30 1.67
C CYS A 198 6.13 17.59 0.25
N THR A 199 4.91 17.14 -0.10
CA THR A 199 4.33 17.43 -1.42
C THR A 199 3.92 18.89 -1.55
N ILE A 200 3.24 19.47 -0.55
CA ILE A 200 2.81 20.87 -0.56
C ILE A 200 3.99 21.83 -0.52
N LEU A 201 5.02 21.51 0.28
CA LEU A 201 6.21 22.35 0.45
C LEU A 201 7.31 22.06 -0.57
N GLU A 202 7.12 21.08 -1.45
CA GLU A 202 8.10 20.61 -2.43
C GLU A 202 9.48 20.34 -1.80
N CYS A 203 9.49 19.67 -0.65
CA CYS A 203 10.70 19.44 0.14
C CYS A 203 10.93 17.95 0.45
N ARG A 204 12.12 17.64 0.96
CA ARG A 204 12.52 16.32 1.42
C ARG A 204 12.06 16.07 2.85
N LEU A 205 12.02 14.80 3.27
CA LEU A 205 11.58 14.40 4.62
C LEU A 205 12.35 15.12 5.73
N SER A 206 13.69 15.17 5.65
CA SER A 206 14.53 15.84 6.66
C SER A 206 14.24 17.34 6.81
N THR A 207 13.81 18.00 5.73
CA THR A 207 13.51 19.45 5.75
C THR A 207 12.37 19.80 6.70
N LEU A 208 11.43 18.85 6.94
CA LEU A 208 10.34 19.07 7.91
C LEU A 208 10.88 19.26 9.34
N ASN A 209 12.03 18.68 9.66
CA ASN A 209 12.63 18.80 10.99
C ASN A 209 13.48 20.08 11.16
N GLU A 210 13.83 20.77 10.07
CA GLU A 210 14.63 21.99 10.10
C GLU A 210 13.84 23.23 10.52
N SER A 211 12.51 23.22 10.31
CA SER A 211 11.63 24.35 10.63
C SER A 211 10.77 24.08 11.86
N GLU A 212 10.76 25.00 12.81
CA GLU A 212 9.87 24.95 13.98
C GLU A 212 8.39 24.90 13.58
N TYR A 213 8.00 25.69 12.57
CA TYR A 213 6.62 25.72 12.07
C TYR A 213 6.24 24.41 11.37
N ALA A 214 7.15 23.80 10.61
CA ALA A 214 6.89 22.52 9.98
C ALA A 214 6.76 21.40 11.04
N ARG A 215 7.63 21.37 12.04
CA ARG A 215 7.50 20.44 13.19
C ARG A 215 6.17 20.60 13.92
N LYS A 216 5.73 21.86 14.11
CA LYS A 216 4.43 22.14 14.73
C LYS A 216 3.28 21.58 13.87
N LEU A 217 3.31 21.75 12.55
CA LEU A 217 2.31 21.19 11.65
C LEU A 217 2.30 19.64 11.70
N VAL A 218 3.47 19.00 11.70
CA VAL A 218 3.59 17.55 11.87
C VAL A 218 2.91 17.11 13.17
N TYR A 219 3.15 17.82 14.26
CA TYR A 219 2.52 17.52 15.56
C TYR A 219 1.00 17.72 15.53
N ASP A 220 0.53 18.84 15.00
CA ASP A 220 -0.89 19.20 14.97
C ASP A 220 -1.68 18.20 14.08
N ILE A 221 -1.15 17.84 12.90
CA ILE A 221 -1.74 16.80 12.03
C ILE A 221 -1.78 15.46 12.76
N THR A 222 -0.68 15.09 13.44
CA THR A 222 -0.60 13.83 14.21
C THR A 222 -1.66 13.77 15.28
N LYS A 223 -1.88 14.86 16.03
CA LYS A 223 -2.92 14.94 17.06
C LYS A 223 -4.31 14.65 16.50
N GLU A 224 -4.67 15.30 15.41
CA GLU A 224 -5.97 15.07 14.76
C GLU A 224 -6.10 13.59 14.32
N ILE A 225 -5.06 13.01 13.68
CA ILE A 225 -5.08 11.61 13.25
C ILE A 225 -5.26 10.67 14.44
N VAL A 226 -4.51 10.87 15.53
CA VAL A 226 -4.57 10.05 16.75
C VAL A 226 -5.94 10.15 17.42
N GLU A 227 -6.55 11.33 17.44
CA GLU A 227 -7.87 11.52 17.99
C GLU A 227 -8.94 10.79 17.15
N VAL A 228 -8.88 10.91 15.83
CA VAL A 228 -9.80 10.20 14.92
C VAL A 228 -9.59 8.68 14.98
N ALA A 229 -8.37 8.19 15.22
CA ALA A 229 -8.09 6.76 15.34
C ALA A 229 -8.90 6.06 16.46
N THR A 230 -9.34 6.82 17.46
CA THR A 230 -10.19 6.32 18.56
C THR A 230 -11.53 5.76 18.08
N VAL A 231 -12.02 6.21 16.92
CA VAL A 231 -13.24 5.70 16.27
C VAL A 231 -13.11 4.20 15.95
N ASP A 232 -11.92 3.77 15.55
CA ASP A 232 -11.61 2.37 15.28
C ASP A 232 -11.08 1.62 16.53
N GLY A 233 -11.22 2.23 17.72
CA GLY A 233 -10.74 1.65 19.00
C GLY A 233 -9.22 1.72 19.18
N VAL A 234 -8.51 2.49 18.34
CA VAL A 234 -7.04 2.62 18.40
C VAL A 234 -6.66 3.81 19.28
N HIS A 235 -5.89 3.55 20.32
CA HIS A 235 -5.41 4.55 21.27
C HIS A 235 -3.89 4.71 21.12
N LEU A 236 -3.48 5.74 20.37
CA LEU A 236 -2.08 6.12 20.19
C LEU A 236 -1.74 7.32 21.08
N ASN A 237 -0.49 7.41 21.51
CA ASN A 237 0.02 8.60 22.17
C ASN A 237 0.61 9.55 21.12
N ALA A 238 0.05 10.77 21.00
CA ALA A 238 0.45 11.75 19.99
C ALA A 238 1.92 12.18 20.13
N ASP A 239 2.43 12.33 21.37
CA ASP A 239 3.82 12.70 21.61
C ASP A 239 4.78 11.60 21.18
N GLU A 240 4.48 10.33 21.52
CA GLU A 240 5.29 9.18 21.11
C GLU A 240 5.31 9.04 19.57
N VAL A 241 4.15 9.17 18.92
CA VAL A 241 4.05 9.13 17.45
C VAL A 241 4.83 10.28 16.84
N TYR A 242 4.71 11.49 17.36
CA TYR A 242 5.45 12.65 16.87
C TYR A 242 6.97 12.44 16.98
N HIS A 243 7.48 11.98 18.11
CA HIS A 243 8.91 11.69 18.26
C HIS A 243 9.38 10.61 17.27
N TYR A 244 8.58 9.56 17.09
CA TYR A 244 8.87 8.55 16.08
C TYR A 244 8.93 9.14 14.66
N LEU A 245 8.03 10.08 14.31
CA LEU A 245 8.01 10.73 12.99
C LEU A 245 9.25 11.62 12.78
N VAL A 246 9.67 12.36 13.80
CA VAL A 246 10.90 13.17 13.75
C VAL A 246 12.12 12.28 13.49
N ASP A 247 12.27 11.20 14.27
CA ASP A 247 13.38 10.25 14.11
C ASP A 247 13.35 9.57 12.72
N LEU A 248 12.17 9.23 12.23
CA LEU A 248 11.98 8.62 10.91
C LEU A 248 12.38 9.60 9.80
N ASN A 249 11.96 10.87 9.88
CA ASN A 249 12.28 11.89 8.90
C ASN A 249 13.80 12.13 8.81
N ASP A 250 14.51 12.13 9.93
CA ASP A 250 15.97 12.24 9.96
C ASP A 250 16.65 11.00 9.37
N LYS A 251 16.17 9.81 9.76
CA LYS A 251 16.74 8.54 9.30
C LYS A 251 16.56 8.30 7.80
N VAL A 252 15.39 8.60 7.26
CA VAL A 252 15.06 8.46 5.83
C VAL A 252 15.58 9.64 5.02
N GLY A 253 15.71 10.81 5.66
CA GLY A 253 16.44 12.02 5.27
C GLY A 253 16.20 12.54 3.86
N PRO A 254 17.08 12.23 2.90
CA PRO A 254 17.11 12.91 1.60
C PRO A 254 16.02 12.44 0.62
N HIS A 255 15.18 11.48 1.01
CA HIS A 255 14.16 10.94 0.12
C HIS A 255 12.93 11.85 0.00
N PHE A 256 12.32 11.80 -1.18
CA PHE A 256 10.99 12.35 -1.42
C PHE A 256 9.94 11.25 -1.23
N PRO A 257 8.84 11.52 -0.50
CA PRO A 257 7.81 10.51 -0.27
C PRO A 257 7.03 10.18 -1.55
N SER A 258 6.29 9.07 -1.52
CA SER A 258 5.56 8.56 -2.69
C SER A 258 4.56 9.56 -3.28
N MET A 259 3.88 10.33 -2.45
CA MET A 259 2.91 11.34 -2.88
C MET A 259 3.58 12.47 -3.66
N TYR A 260 4.76 12.92 -3.24
CA TYR A 260 5.58 13.87 -3.98
C TYR A 260 5.96 13.32 -5.36
N GLN A 261 6.39 12.05 -5.39
CA GLN A 261 6.75 11.40 -6.64
C GLN A 261 5.55 11.29 -7.59
N ASP A 262 4.36 11.00 -7.06
CA ASP A 262 3.14 10.93 -7.87
C ASP A 262 2.78 12.30 -8.45
N LEU A 263 2.67 13.34 -7.63
CA LEU A 263 2.20 14.66 -8.07
C LEU A 263 3.27 15.43 -8.86
N ILE A 264 4.44 15.61 -8.24
CA ILE A 264 5.46 16.53 -8.76
C ILE A 264 6.28 15.87 -9.89
N ASN A 265 6.75 14.64 -9.69
CA ASN A 265 7.61 14.00 -10.67
C ASN A 265 6.83 13.39 -11.84
N ASN A 266 5.63 12.85 -11.57
CA ASN A 266 4.88 12.07 -12.56
C ASN A 266 3.56 12.71 -13.00
N ASN A 267 3.18 13.87 -12.47
CA ASN A 267 1.90 14.54 -12.74
C ASN A 267 0.69 13.59 -12.63
N ARG A 268 0.67 12.75 -11.58
CA ARG A 268 -0.39 11.77 -11.30
C ARG A 268 -1.22 12.19 -10.10
N ARG A 269 -2.49 11.79 -10.08
CA ARG A 269 -3.35 11.97 -8.90
C ARG A 269 -2.76 11.22 -7.70
N THR A 270 -2.81 11.86 -6.54
CA THR A 270 -2.31 11.31 -5.28
C THR A 270 -3.39 10.52 -4.54
N GLU A 271 -2.99 9.81 -3.48
CA GLU A 271 -3.90 9.08 -2.59
C GLU A 271 -4.36 9.92 -1.39
N ILE A 272 -4.21 11.25 -1.44
CA ILE A 272 -4.52 12.16 -0.34
C ILE A 272 -5.95 11.98 0.19
N ASP A 273 -6.94 11.76 -0.70
CA ASP A 273 -8.33 11.51 -0.35
C ASP A 273 -8.53 10.26 0.54
N TYR A 274 -7.62 9.28 0.44
CA TYR A 274 -7.68 8.02 1.19
C TYR A 274 -6.78 8.02 2.43
N ILE A 275 -6.02 9.10 2.64
CA ILE A 275 -5.15 9.33 3.78
C ILE A 275 -5.75 10.48 4.61
N ASN A 276 -5.32 11.72 4.40
CA ASN A 276 -5.84 12.87 5.16
C ASN A 276 -7.34 13.12 4.93
N GLY A 277 -7.80 12.99 3.68
CA GLY A 277 -9.23 13.10 3.36
C GLY A 277 -10.08 12.04 4.05
N ALA A 278 -9.57 10.81 4.21
CA ALA A 278 -10.26 9.76 4.95
C ALA A 278 -10.31 10.07 6.45
N VAL A 279 -9.22 10.59 7.04
CA VAL A 279 -9.19 11.07 8.44
C VAL A 279 -10.22 12.16 8.65
N ALA A 280 -10.24 13.18 7.78
CA ALA A 280 -11.18 14.29 7.90
C ALA A 280 -12.65 13.84 7.78
N ARG A 281 -12.97 12.93 6.85
CA ARG A 281 -14.32 12.38 6.71
C ARG A 281 -14.73 11.56 7.93
N LEU A 282 -13.88 10.63 8.36
CA LEU A 282 -14.17 9.78 9.52
C LEU A 282 -14.34 10.63 10.80
N GLY A 283 -13.50 11.65 10.99
CA GLY A 283 -13.65 12.62 12.08
C GLY A 283 -15.00 13.33 12.02
N SER A 284 -15.39 13.86 10.85
CA SER A 284 -16.67 14.55 10.66
C SER A 284 -17.88 13.64 10.95
N GLU A 285 -17.84 12.38 10.51
CA GLU A 285 -18.89 11.38 10.74
C GLU A 285 -19.08 11.06 12.24
N HIS A 286 -18.02 11.20 13.03
CA HIS A 286 -18.01 10.90 14.46
C HIS A 286 -17.87 12.15 15.36
N HIS A 287 -18.07 13.36 14.80
CA HIS A 287 -17.98 14.63 15.53
C HIS A 287 -16.63 14.90 16.19
N ILE A 288 -15.56 14.47 15.55
CA ILE A 288 -14.16 14.75 15.92
C ILE A 288 -13.59 15.71 14.88
N ASP A 289 -13.12 16.87 15.31
CA ASP A 289 -12.58 17.89 14.42
C ASP A 289 -11.18 17.49 13.91
N ALA A 290 -11.00 17.55 12.57
CA ALA A 290 -9.71 17.33 11.93
C ALA A 290 -9.47 18.39 10.83
N PRO A 291 -9.48 19.70 11.19
CA PRO A 291 -9.45 20.80 10.22
C PRO A 291 -8.14 20.88 9.42
N ILE A 292 -7.00 20.49 10.00
CA ILE A 292 -5.73 20.53 9.29
C ILE A 292 -5.66 19.39 8.27
N ASN A 293 -6.09 18.17 8.65
CA ASN A 293 -6.21 17.06 7.71
C ASN A 293 -7.18 17.40 6.57
N GLN A 294 -8.28 18.07 6.85
CA GLN A 294 -9.22 18.57 5.84
C GLN A 294 -8.59 19.61 4.91
N PHE A 295 -7.77 20.52 5.46
CA PHE A 295 -7.11 21.58 4.68
C PHE A 295 -6.06 21.02 3.72
N VAL A 296 -5.28 20.01 4.13
CA VAL A 296 -4.22 19.43 3.30
C VAL A 296 -4.74 18.42 2.28
N ALA A 297 -5.98 17.93 2.45
CA ALA A 297 -6.66 17.02 1.52
C ALA A 297 -7.32 17.78 0.36
#